data_c0507b3b62fedd6c603598b20a8047e1
#
_entry.id   c0507b3b62fedd6c603598b20a8047e1
#
_cell.length_a   1.000
_cell.length_b   1.000
_cell.length_c   1.000
_cell.angle_alpha   90.00
_cell.angle_beta   90.00
_cell.angle_gamma   90.00
#
_symmetry.space_group_name_H-M   'P 1'
#
loop_
_entity.id
_entity.type
_entity.pdbx_description
1 polymer ?
#
loop_
_entity_poly.entity_id
_entity_poly.type
_entity_poly.pdbx_seq_one_letter_code
_entity_poly.pdbx_strand_id
1 'polypeptide(L)'
;MFPRAHAAAYVMMAYRIAWFKVHQPMAFYSAYFGIRAPAFDANLMCKGDGLVMEKTRQLQGQEKRTAVEEDMLTTLEVAHEFYRRGYRFTPVDIYKSAVDQFLILDNQTLAPSLTSLPGLGEAAARNIVEEREKGKFMSTEDMLLRCPKVTKGVVETLTAAGALNDIPKTNQIDLFEMLSGS
;
A
#
# COMPACT_ATOMS: atom_id res chain seq x y z
N MET A 1 34.06 -20.93 -12.30
CA MET A 1 34.67 -19.72 -11.68
C MET A 1 33.86 -18.51 -12.16
N PHE A 2 33.25 -17.76 -11.25
CA PHE A 2 32.50 -16.54 -11.62
C PHE A 2 33.43 -15.51 -12.28
N PRO A 3 33.06 -14.89 -13.41
CA PRO A 3 33.86 -13.87 -14.03
C PRO A 3 34.07 -12.66 -13.09
N ARG A 4 35.30 -12.21 -12.90
CA ARG A 4 35.62 -11.08 -12.02
C ARG A 4 34.82 -9.82 -12.38
N ALA A 5 34.63 -9.56 -13.68
CA ALA A 5 33.82 -8.42 -14.16
C ALA A 5 32.37 -8.48 -13.71
N HIS A 6 31.76 -9.67 -13.72
CA HIS A 6 30.40 -9.86 -13.24
C HIS A 6 30.29 -9.58 -11.73
N ALA A 7 31.19 -10.12 -10.93
CA ALA A 7 31.24 -9.85 -9.49
C ALA A 7 31.42 -8.35 -9.19
N ALA A 8 32.33 -7.67 -9.92
CA ALA A 8 32.55 -6.24 -9.77
C ALA A 8 31.30 -5.41 -10.11
N ALA A 9 30.58 -5.77 -11.17
CA ALA A 9 29.34 -5.10 -11.57
C ALA A 9 28.26 -5.22 -10.48
N TYR A 10 28.07 -6.41 -9.92
CA TYR A 10 27.11 -6.63 -8.81
C TYR A 10 27.47 -5.86 -7.54
N VAL A 11 28.74 -5.86 -7.15
CA VAL A 11 29.22 -5.09 -5.99
C VAL A 11 29.00 -3.59 -6.20
N MET A 12 29.29 -3.07 -7.40
CA MET A 12 29.03 -1.65 -7.71
C MET A 12 27.55 -1.29 -7.65
N MET A 13 26.65 -2.17 -8.15
CA MET A 13 25.20 -1.96 -8.05
C MET A 13 24.74 -1.99 -6.59
N ALA A 14 25.17 -2.97 -5.82
CA ALA A 14 24.84 -3.07 -4.39
C ALA A 14 25.32 -1.83 -3.62
N TYR A 15 26.52 -1.35 -3.90
CA TYR A 15 27.06 -0.13 -3.29
C TYR A 15 26.23 1.11 -3.64
N ARG A 16 25.80 1.27 -4.89
CA ARG A 16 24.93 2.37 -5.31
C ARG A 16 23.57 2.32 -4.60
N ILE A 17 22.97 1.14 -4.51
CA ILE A 17 21.69 0.96 -3.79
C ILE A 17 21.87 1.30 -2.30
N ALA A 18 22.94 0.84 -1.67
CA ALA A 18 23.25 1.16 -0.29
C ALA A 18 23.45 2.67 -0.08
N TRP A 19 24.08 3.34 -1.03
CA TRP A 19 24.24 4.80 -1.00
C TRP A 19 22.88 5.52 -0.97
N PHE A 20 21.92 5.13 -1.85
CA PHE A 20 20.56 5.68 -1.83
C PHE A 20 19.86 5.42 -0.51
N LYS A 21 19.99 4.22 0.07
CA LYS A 21 19.40 3.87 1.36
C LYS A 21 19.89 4.76 2.51
N VAL A 22 21.15 5.22 2.43
CA VAL A 22 21.75 6.10 3.45
C VAL A 22 21.44 7.56 3.20
N HIS A 23 21.60 8.05 1.96
CA HIS A 23 21.55 9.47 1.65
C HIS A 23 20.20 9.96 1.13
N GLN A 24 19.37 9.04 0.56
CA GLN A 24 18.04 9.32 0.02
C GLN A 24 17.05 8.24 0.48
N PRO A 25 16.89 8.04 1.80
CA PRO A 25 16.15 6.90 2.33
C PRO A 25 14.69 6.85 1.86
N MET A 26 14.01 7.98 1.79
CA MET A 26 12.62 8.00 1.35
C MET A 26 12.47 7.58 -0.12
N ALA A 27 13.39 8.00 -1.00
CA ALA A 27 13.40 7.55 -2.39
C ALA A 27 13.70 6.04 -2.49
N PHE A 28 14.64 5.53 -1.68
CA PHE A 28 14.94 4.09 -1.61
C PHE A 28 13.70 3.29 -1.18
N TYR A 29 13.05 3.65 -0.08
CA TYR A 29 11.89 2.92 0.43
C TYR A 29 10.66 3.04 -0.47
N SER A 30 10.41 4.23 -1.06
CA SER A 30 9.35 4.43 -2.04
C SER A 30 9.51 3.47 -3.23
N ALA A 31 10.71 3.40 -3.82
CA ALA A 31 11.01 2.48 -4.92
C ALA A 31 10.93 1.00 -4.48
N TYR A 32 11.47 0.66 -3.30
CA TYR A 32 11.45 -0.71 -2.79
C TYR A 32 10.02 -1.22 -2.60
N PHE A 33 9.19 -0.48 -1.86
CA PHE A 33 7.81 -0.88 -1.59
C PHE A 33 6.92 -0.82 -2.84
N GLY A 34 7.17 0.10 -3.77
CA GLY A 34 6.48 0.13 -5.06
C GLY A 34 6.74 -1.14 -5.90
N ILE A 35 7.99 -1.60 -5.98
CA ILE A 35 8.36 -2.85 -6.67
C ILE A 35 7.78 -4.07 -5.93
N ARG A 36 7.68 -4.02 -4.61
CA ARG A 36 7.18 -5.11 -3.75
C ARG A 36 5.70 -4.96 -3.38
N ALA A 37 4.95 -4.05 -4.03
CA ALA A 37 3.54 -3.80 -3.73
C ALA A 37 2.68 -5.08 -3.65
N PRO A 38 2.86 -6.12 -4.48
CA PRO A 38 2.10 -7.37 -4.36
C PRO A 38 2.37 -8.17 -3.07
N ALA A 39 3.53 -7.98 -2.44
CA ALA A 39 3.90 -8.59 -1.16
C ALA A 39 3.69 -7.64 0.03
N PHE A 40 3.28 -6.40 -0.23
CA PHE A 40 2.97 -5.39 0.78
C PHE A 40 1.48 -5.43 1.11
N ASP A 41 1.15 -5.80 2.33
CA ASP A 41 -0.22 -5.74 2.84
C ASP A 41 -0.42 -4.44 3.62
N ALA A 42 -1.08 -3.46 2.99
CA ALA A 42 -1.34 -2.16 3.61
C ALA A 42 -2.24 -2.26 4.85
N ASN A 43 -3.17 -3.24 4.90
CA ASN A 43 -4.01 -3.48 6.06
C ASN A 43 -3.22 -3.90 7.31
N LEU A 44 -2.04 -4.45 7.09
CA LEU A 44 -1.13 -4.89 8.15
C LEU A 44 -0.01 -3.86 8.36
N MET A 45 0.74 -3.58 7.29
CA MET A 45 2.00 -2.86 7.37
C MET A 45 1.85 -1.37 7.67
N CYS A 46 0.70 -0.76 7.36
CA CYS A 46 0.43 0.65 7.66
C CYS A 46 -0.12 0.89 9.08
N LYS A 47 -0.41 -0.16 9.84
CA LYS A 47 -0.97 -0.05 11.21
C LYS A 47 0.09 0.02 12.31
N GLY A 48 1.36 0.05 11.95
CA GLY A 48 2.46 0.25 12.89
C GLY A 48 3.37 -0.96 13.08
N ASP A 49 4.52 -0.69 13.66
CA ASP A 49 5.62 -1.66 13.85
C ASP A 49 5.23 -2.89 14.68
N GLY A 50 4.33 -2.73 15.65
CA GLY A 50 3.88 -3.83 16.51
C GLY A 50 3.26 -4.98 15.72
N LEU A 51 2.33 -4.68 14.80
CA LEU A 51 1.69 -5.68 13.95
C LEU A 51 2.64 -6.26 12.91
N VAL A 52 3.56 -5.46 12.37
CA VAL A 52 4.62 -5.92 11.48
C VAL A 52 5.47 -6.97 12.18
N MET A 53 5.90 -6.71 13.40
CA MET A 53 6.73 -7.64 14.20
C MET A 53 5.96 -8.90 14.61
N GLU A 54 4.69 -8.78 14.97
CA GLU A 54 3.84 -9.93 15.29
C GLU A 54 3.74 -10.89 14.10
N LYS A 55 3.42 -10.35 12.91
CA LYS A 55 3.33 -11.13 11.68
C LYS A 55 4.66 -11.73 11.27
N THR A 56 5.76 -10.98 11.44
CA THR A 56 7.11 -11.47 11.18
C THR A 56 7.42 -12.70 12.03
N ARG A 57 7.16 -12.63 13.35
CA ARG A 57 7.38 -13.77 14.27
C ARG A 57 6.50 -14.97 13.90
N GLN A 58 5.25 -14.72 13.52
CA GLN A 58 4.33 -15.78 13.09
C GLN A 58 4.89 -16.53 11.88
N LEU A 59 5.37 -15.81 10.86
CA LEU A 59 5.93 -16.41 9.65
C LEU A 59 7.27 -17.10 9.93
N GLN A 60 8.13 -16.51 10.75
CA GLN A 60 9.41 -17.12 11.13
C GLN A 60 9.25 -18.41 11.93
N GLY A 61 8.18 -18.56 12.70
CA GLY A 61 7.86 -19.77 13.46
C GLY A 61 7.30 -20.94 12.63
N GLN A 62 7.01 -20.74 11.34
CA GLN A 62 6.53 -21.79 10.46
C GLN A 62 7.69 -22.65 9.94
N GLU A 63 7.53 -23.97 9.98
CA GLU A 63 8.54 -24.91 9.45
C GLU A 63 8.66 -24.84 7.92
N LYS A 64 7.55 -24.56 7.23
CA LYS A 64 7.50 -24.40 5.77
C LYS A 64 6.69 -23.18 5.40
N ARG A 65 7.23 -22.38 4.52
CA ARG A 65 6.58 -21.19 3.96
C ARG A 65 6.40 -21.36 2.45
N THR A 66 5.34 -20.79 1.92
CA THR A 66 5.13 -20.63 0.47
C THR A 66 6.01 -19.50 -0.06
N ALA A 67 6.22 -19.44 -1.37
CA ALA A 67 6.97 -18.35 -2.00
C ALA A 67 6.36 -16.96 -1.70
N VAL A 68 5.03 -16.89 -1.60
CA VAL A 68 4.30 -15.65 -1.26
C VAL A 68 4.59 -15.24 0.19
N GLU A 69 4.64 -16.18 1.12
CA GLU A 69 4.97 -15.90 2.53
C GLU A 69 6.45 -15.52 2.71
N GLU A 70 7.36 -16.07 1.93
CA GLU A 70 8.77 -15.65 1.92
C GLU A 70 8.93 -14.21 1.39
N ASP A 71 8.24 -13.86 0.31
CA ASP A 71 8.23 -12.50 -0.21
C ASP A 71 7.60 -11.50 0.78
N MET A 72 6.51 -11.91 1.44
CA MET A 72 5.89 -11.11 2.49
C MET A 72 6.85 -10.93 3.68
N LEU A 73 7.51 -12.00 4.14
CA LEU A 73 8.48 -11.93 5.25
C LEU A 73 9.60 -10.95 4.95
N THR A 74 10.18 -11.04 3.75
CA THR A 74 11.23 -10.10 3.31
C THR A 74 10.73 -8.65 3.32
N THR A 75 9.48 -8.42 2.90
CA THR A 75 8.88 -7.09 2.87
C THR A 75 8.58 -6.57 4.28
N LEU A 76 8.11 -7.45 5.19
CA LEU A 76 7.89 -7.13 6.61
C LEU A 76 9.19 -6.72 7.32
N GLU A 77 10.30 -7.42 7.05
CA GLU A 77 11.60 -7.08 7.64
C GLU A 77 12.06 -5.67 7.23
N VAL A 78 11.84 -5.29 5.97
CA VAL A 78 12.16 -3.94 5.51
C VAL A 78 11.16 -2.91 6.06
N ALA A 79 9.87 -3.27 6.22
CA ALA A 79 8.89 -2.40 6.86
C ALA A 79 9.22 -2.16 8.34
N HIS A 80 9.67 -3.21 9.05
CA HIS A 80 10.18 -3.07 10.41
C HIS A 80 11.39 -2.12 10.48
N GLU A 81 12.39 -2.31 9.61
CA GLU A 81 13.53 -1.41 9.53
C GLU A 81 13.08 0.04 9.27
N PHE A 82 12.13 0.25 8.35
CA PHE A 82 11.55 1.55 8.03
C PHE A 82 10.99 2.25 9.28
N TYR A 83 10.18 1.55 10.08
CA TYR A 83 9.65 2.06 11.34
C TYR A 83 10.76 2.34 12.36
N ARG A 84 11.74 1.44 12.49
CA ARG A 84 12.86 1.60 13.43
C ARG A 84 13.76 2.80 13.11
N ARG A 85 13.76 3.25 11.87
CA ARG A 85 14.43 4.48 11.43
C ARG A 85 13.59 5.76 11.65
N GLY A 86 12.41 5.63 12.26
CA GLY A 86 11.52 6.75 12.57
C GLY A 86 10.61 7.16 11.42
N TYR A 87 10.53 6.36 10.35
CA TYR A 87 9.63 6.59 9.23
C TYR A 87 8.26 5.97 9.49
N ARG A 88 7.24 6.40 8.73
CA ARG A 88 5.86 5.92 8.87
C ARG A 88 5.13 5.85 7.54
N PHE A 89 4.13 4.99 7.48
CA PHE A 89 3.15 4.96 6.41
C PHE A 89 1.88 5.72 6.82
N THR A 90 1.22 6.34 5.82
CA THR A 90 -0.19 6.73 5.97
C THR A 90 -1.10 5.54 5.67
N PRO A 91 -2.38 5.57 6.08
CA PRO A 91 -3.40 4.71 5.49
C PRO A 91 -3.50 4.94 3.98
N VAL A 92 -4.02 3.94 3.26
CA VAL A 92 -4.40 4.09 1.86
C VAL A 92 -5.59 5.07 1.77
N ASP A 93 -5.52 5.98 0.82
CA ASP A 93 -6.55 7.00 0.57
C ASP A 93 -6.91 6.98 -0.91
N ILE A 94 -8.19 6.76 -1.23
CA ILE A 94 -8.65 6.63 -2.62
C ILE A 94 -8.45 7.91 -3.44
N TYR A 95 -8.35 9.08 -2.79
CA TYR A 95 -8.16 10.37 -3.48
C TYR A 95 -6.69 10.78 -3.60
N LYS A 96 -5.79 10.23 -2.76
CA LYS A 96 -4.38 10.63 -2.70
C LYS A 96 -3.43 9.54 -3.18
N SER A 97 -3.72 8.26 -2.86
CA SER A 97 -2.83 7.17 -3.22
C SER A 97 -2.69 7.03 -4.74
N ALA A 98 -1.48 6.76 -5.22
CA ALA A 98 -1.24 6.43 -6.61
C ALA A 98 -1.66 4.98 -6.92
N VAL A 99 -1.65 4.60 -8.20
CA VAL A 99 -2.01 3.25 -8.63
C VAL A 99 -1.08 2.21 -7.99
N ASP A 100 0.23 2.30 -8.27
CA ASP A 100 1.27 1.31 -7.97
C ASP A 100 2.52 1.91 -7.32
N GLN A 101 2.56 3.23 -7.14
CA GLN A 101 3.72 3.94 -6.58
C GLN A 101 3.46 4.36 -5.14
N PHE A 102 4.48 4.22 -4.30
CA PHE A 102 4.49 4.81 -2.97
C PHE A 102 4.93 6.27 -3.05
N LEU A 103 4.06 7.19 -2.63
CA LEU A 103 4.33 8.63 -2.72
C LEU A 103 5.07 9.11 -1.48
N ILE A 104 6.09 9.92 -1.68
CA ILE A 104 6.82 10.60 -0.61
C ILE A 104 6.03 11.85 -0.25
N LEU A 105 5.44 11.88 0.95
CA LEU A 105 4.67 13.04 1.43
C LEU A 105 5.58 14.06 2.11
N ASP A 106 6.53 13.58 2.87
CA ASP A 106 7.55 14.38 3.57
C ASP A 106 8.82 13.53 3.84
N ASN A 107 9.76 14.08 4.59
CA ASN A 107 11.04 13.41 4.91
C ASN A 107 10.90 12.15 5.78
N GLN A 108 9.69 11.80 6.25
CA GLN A 108 9.47 10.68 7.17
C GLN A 108 8.24 9.85 6.80
N THR A 109 7.43 10.27 5.82
CA THR A 109 6.10 9.70 5.57
C THR A 109 5.95 9.23 4.13
N LEU A 110 5.57 7.96 3.94
CA LEU A 110 5.17 7.38 2.66
C LEU A 110 3.66 7.13 2.64
N ALA A 111 3.02 7.48 1.53
CA ALA A 111 1.66 7.06 1.22
C ALA A 111 1.70 5.80 0.35
N PRO A 112 1.08 4.69 0.79
CA PRO A 112 1.03 3.45 0.03
C PRO A 112 0.20 3.60 -1.24
N SER A 113 0.50 2.75 -2.24
CA SER A 113 -0.28 2.64 -3.46
C SER A 113 -1.63 1.97 -3.22
N LEU A 114 -2.57 2.13 -4.16
CA LEU A 114 -3.83 1.40 -4.14
C LEU A 114 -3.61 -0.11 -4.29
N THR A 115 -2.66 -0.53 -5.15
CA THR A 115 -2.32 -1.96 -5.36
C THR A 115 -1.65 -2.62 -4.16
N SER A 116 -1.26 -1.86 -3.14
CA SER A 116 -0.77 -2.39 -1.86
C SER A 116 -1.88 -2.98 -0.97
N LEU A 117 -3.15 -2.77 -1.35
CA LEU A 117 -4.29 -3.43 -0.70
C LEU A 117 -4.53 -4.81 -1.30
N PRO A 118 -4.57 -5.88 -0.46
CA PRO A 118 -4.86 -7.22 -0.94
C PRO A 118 -6.18 -7.29 -1.72
N GLY A 119 -6.15 -7.88 -2.90
CA GLY A 119 -7.33 -8.03 -3.76
C GLY A 119 -7.67 -6.81 -4.63
N LEU A 120 -6.94 -5.70 -4.52
CA LEU A 120 -7.10 -4.54 -5.38
C LEU A 120 -6.07 -4.58 -6.52
N GLY A 121 -6.47 -5.12 -7.67
CA GLY A 121 -5.60 -5.24 -8.84
C GLY A 121 -5.39 -3.89 -9.56
N GLU A 122 -4.34 -3.83 -10.38
CA GLU A 122 -3.92 -2.62 -11.09
C GLU A 122 -5.03 -2.02 -11.97
N ALA A 123 -5.83 -2.87 -12.64
CA ALA A 123 -6.91 -2.41 -13.51
C ALA A 123 -8.02 -1.67 -12.73
N ALA A 124 -8.35 -2.13 -11.52
CA ALA A 124 -9.31 -1.47 -10.65
C ALA A 124 -8.72 -0.18 -10.06
N ALA A 125 -7.44 -0.22 -9.64
CA ALA A 125 -6.73 0.94 -9.13
C ALA A 125 -6.65 2.07 -10.18
N ARG A 126 -6.30 1.76 -11.42
CA ARG A 126 -6.30 2.73 -12.53
C ARG A 126 -7.67 3.33 -12.76
N ASN A 127 -8.71 2.50 -12.76
CA ASN A 127 -10.08 2.97 -12.96
C ASN A 127 -10.54 3.92 -11.84
N ILE A 128 -10.17 3.63 -10.57
CA ILE A 128 -10.44 4.54 -9.45
C ILE A 128 -9.74 5.88 -9.66
N VAL A 129 -8.45 5.86 -10.03
CA VAL A 129 -7.66 7.09 -10.23
C VAL A 129 -8.22 7.93 -11.37
N GLU A 130 -8.57 7.33 -12.51
CA GLU A 130 -9.17 8.01 -13.66
C GLU A 130 -10.53 8.65 -13.32
N GLU A 131 -11.37 7.92 -12.57
CA GLU A 131 -12.71 8.41 -12.24
C GLU A 131 -12.70 9.47 -11.12
N ARG A 132 -11.81 9.39 -10.14
CA ARG A 132 -11.72 10.42 -9.09
C ARG A 132 -11.31 11.80 -9.63
N GLU A 133 -10.54 11.84 -10.74
CA GLU A 133 -10.15 13.09 -11.41
C GLU A 133 -11.35 13.81 -12.04
N LYS A 134 -12.40 13.08 -12.41
CA LYS A 134 -13.66 13.65 -12.93
C LYS A 134 -14.54 14.23 -11.83
N GLY A 135 -14.26 13.93 -10.56
CA GLY A 135 -14.99 14.41 -9.40
C GLY A 135 -15.03 13.37 -8.28
N LYS A 136 -15.33 13.83 -7.06
CA LYS A 136 -15.46 12.94 -5.90
C LYS A 136 -16.58 11.93 -6.10
N PHE A 137 -16.43 10.75 -5.52
CA PHE A 137 -17.51 9.77 -5.46
C PHE A 137 -18.54 10.20 -4.43
N MET A 138 -19.81 10.20 -4.81
CA MET A 138 -20.92 10.56 -3.92
C MET A 138 -21.25 9.44 -2.94
N SER A 139 -21.05 8.18 -3.37
CA SER A 139 -21.28 6.98 -2.54
C SER A 139 -20.47 5.81 -3.09
N THR A 140 -20.49 4.69 -2.35
CA THR A 140 -19.90 3.44 -2.86
C THR A 140 -20.69 2.86 -4.03
N GLU A 141 -22.00 3.14 -4.13
CA GLU A 141 -22.80 2.81 -5.30
C GLU A 141 -22.38 3.63 -6.54
N ASP A 142 -22.16 4.94 -6.37
CA ASP A 142 -21.63 5.81 -7.43
C ASP A 142 -20.25 5.32 -7.90
N MET A 143 -19.38 4.92 -6.96
CA MET A 143 -18.07 4.33 -7.30
C MET A 143 -18.23 3.07 -8.17
N LEU A 144 -19.14 2.15 -7.80
CA LEU A 144 -19.38 0.92 -8.57
C LEU A 144 -19.94 1.21 -9.97
N LEU A 145 -20.79 2.24 -10.11
CA LEU A 145 -21.34 2.66 -11.41
C LEU A 145 -20.26 3.29 -12.30
N ARG A 146 -19.43 4.16 -11.74
CA ARG A 146 -18.40 4.88 -12.49
C ARG A 146 -17.18 4.01 -12.77
N CYS A 147 -16.89 3.05 -11.89
CA CYS A 147 -15.71 2.19 -11.96
C CYS A 147 -16.08 0.74 -12.28
N PRO A 148 -16.35 0.38 -13.56
CA PRO A 148 -16.79 -0.98 -13.92
C PRO A 148 -15.76 -2.08 -13.64
N LYS A 149 -14.49 -1.72 -13.39
CA LYS A 149 -13.44 -2.67 -12.98
C LYS A 149 -13.35 -2.88 -11.47
N VAL A 150 -14.09 -2.08 -10.69
CA VAL A 150 -14.19 -2.21 -9.24
C VAL A 150 -15.33 -3.15 -8.90
N THR A 151 -15.02 -4.27 -8.26
CA THR A 151 -16.01 -5.25 -7.80
C THR A 151 -16.48 -4.93 -6.38
N LYS A 152 -17.58 -5.56 -5.94
CA LYS A 152 -18.04 -5.46 -4.54
C LYS A 152 -16.95 -5.88 -3.55
N GLY A 153 -16.18 -6.94 -3.85
CA GLY A 153 -15.06 -7.37 -3.01
C GLY A 153 -13.97 -6.32 -2.88
N VAL A 154 -13.68 -5.55 -3.94
CA VAL A 154 -12.74 -4.41 -3.88
C VAL A 154 -13.29 -3.30 -2.97
N VAL A 155 -14.60 -3.00 -3.05
CA VAL A 155 -15.24 -2.02 -2.14
C VAL A 155 -15.17 -2.47 -0.69
N GLU A 156 -15.38 -3.76 -0.41
CA GLU A 156 -15.24 -4.34 0.93
C GLU A 156 -13.79 -4.20 1.44
N THR A 157 -12.79 -4.48 0.60
CA THR A 157 -11.37 -4.30 0.92
C THR A 157 -11.04 -2.85 1.23
N LEU A 158 -11.49 -1.91 0.41
CA LEU A 158 -11.31 -0.47 0.62
C LEU A 158 -12.01 0.01 1.91
N THR A 159 -13.20 -0.51 2.20
CA THR A 159 -13.94 -0.20 3.43
C THR A 159 -13.20 -0.72 4.66
N ALA A 160 -12.73 -1.97 4.62
CA ALA A 160 -11.97 -2.58 5.71
C ALA A 160 -10.64 -1.86 5.98
N ALA A 161 -10.04 -1.29 4.93
CA ALA A 161 -8.85 -0.46 5.03
C ALA A 161 -9.13 0.96 5.55
N GLY A 162 -10.40 1.35 5.69
CA GLY A 162 -10.80 2.71 6.07
C GLY A 162 -10.66 3.74 4.94
N ALA A 163 -10.37 3.30 3.72
CA ALA A 163 -10.16 4.19 2.58
C ALA A 163 -11.45 4.85 2.06
N LEU A 164 -12.61 4.38 2.51
CA LEU A 164 -13.94 4.88 2.16
C LEU A 164 -14.71 5.49 3.34
N ASN A 165 -14.05 5.77 4.47
CA ASN A 165 -14.72 6.25 5.68
C ASN A 165 -15.56 7.52 5.47
N ASP A 166 -15.15 8.39 4.54
CA ASP A 166 -15.83 9.66 4.24
C ASP A 166 -16.87 9.52 3.11
N ILE A 167 -17.16 8.31 2.66
CA ILE A 167 -18.07 8.05 1.54
C ILE A 167 -19.26 7.23 2.04
N PRO A 168 -20.52 7.73 1.90
CA PRO A 168 -21.70 6.99 2.27
C PRO A 168 -21.90 5.75 1.39
N LYS A 169 -22.65 4.78 1.88
CA LYS A 169 -22.92 3.53 1.13
C LYS A 169 -23.81 3.74 -0.08
N THR A 170 -24.82 4.61 0.05
CA THR A 170 -25.85 4.84 -0.96
C THR A 170 -25.96 6.32 -1.32
N ASN A 171 -26.50 6.61 -2.52
CA ASN A 171 -26.86 7.97 -2.93
C ASN A 171 -28.17 8.47 -2.29
N GLN A 172 -28.86 7.62 -1.54
CA GLN A 172 -30.09 8.01 -0.87
C GLN A 172 -29.76 8.87 0.35
N ILE A 173 -30.25 10.09 0.34
CA ILE A 173 -30.25 10.94 1.52
C ILE A 173 -31.19 10.26 2.53
N ASP A 174 -30.64 9.86 3.67
CA ASP A 174 -31.48 9.30 4.73
C ASP A 174 -32.34 10.42 5.29
N LEU A 175 -33.64 10.39 4.89
CA LEU A 175 -34.64 11.36 5.34
C LEU A 175 -34.73 11.43 6.88
N PHE A 176 -34.32 10.36 7.57
CA PHE A 176 -34.28 10.30 9.03
C PHE A 176 -33.15 11.15 9.63
N GLU A 177 -31.97 11.23 8.99
CA GLU A 177 -30.89 12.15 9.43
C GLU A 177 -31.27 13.62 9.25
N MET A 178 -32.03 13.95 8.19
CA MET A 178 -32.56 15.32 8.00
C MET A 178 -33.57 15.74 9.06
N LEU A 179 -34.35 14.80 9.60
CA LEU A 179 -35.39 15.08 10.60
C LEU A 179 -34.88 15.04 12.03
N SER A 180 -33.72 14.45 12.31
CA SER A 180 -33.11 14.36 13.63
C SER A 180 -32.07 15.45 13.94
N GLY A 181 -31.78 16.33 12.99
CA GLY A 181 -30.81 17.44 13.09
C GLY A 181 -31.44 18.80 13.39
N SER A 182 -32.61 18.86 14.02
CA SER A 182 -33.27 20.10 14.48
C SER A 182 -33.28 20.18 15.99
#